data_d6f9f3e66e2c2a04ffe984649fbe0abf
#
_entry.id   d6f9f3e66e2c2a04ffe984649fbe0abf
#
_cell.length_a   1.000
_cell.length_b   1.000
_cell.length_c   1.000
_cell.angle_alpha   90.00
_cell.angle_beta   90.00
_cell.angle_gamma   90.00
#
_symmetry.space_group_name_H-M   'P 1'
#
loop_
_entity.id
_entity.type
_entity.pdbx_description
1 polymer ?
#
loop_
_entity_poly.entity_id
_entity_poly.type
_entity_poly.pdbx_seq_one_letter_code
_entity_poly.pdbx_strand_id
1 'polypeptide(L)'
;LLYGAFAAMAQTNLRRMLAFSSISHVGLVLLGIAAFTQQGLQGAIFQLLNFVVVSSGLFLLTGLLHHRLGSTDIISLGGTARSMPLLSAFFLLFGLAAMGIPGTSGFPAEFLILYAVITTHTGAGLAALATVIVGAAYFITLYRRAFLGPASSSAITQADDLQTRELFIVGLFAILILVAGLYPASVLNVIDASTQGWINRL
;
A
#
# COMPACT_ATOMS: atom_id res chain seq x y z
N LEU A 1 2.07 14.70 -0.94
CA LEU A 1 1.65 13.68 -1.87
C LEU A 1 2.69 13.47 -2.97
N LEU A 2 2.80 14.36 -3.99
CA LEU A 2 3.70 14.27 -5.15
C LEU A 2 5.16 14.04 -4.75
N TYR A 3 5.68 14.81 -3.79
CA TYR A 3 7.07 14.66 -3.31
C TYR A 3 7.36 13.22 -2.85
N GLY A 4 6.46 12.65 -2.05
CA GLY A 4 6.62 11.28 -1.54
C GLY A 4 6.66 10.24 -2.65
N ALA A 5 5.79 10.36 -3.66
CA ALA A 5 5.72 9.43 -4.78
C ALA A 5 6.97 9.48 -5.67
N PHE A 6 7.42 10.68 -6.06
CA PHE A 6 8.65 10.83 -6.86
C PHE A 6 9.91 10.42 -6.08
N ALA A 7 9.96 10.74 -4.78
CA ALA A 7 11.06 10.31 -3.93
C ALA A 7 11.08 8.77 -3.77
N ALA A 8 9.90 8.12 -3.64
CA ALA A 8 9.79 6.65 -3.61
C ALA A 8 10.29 6.02 -4.92
N MET A 9 9.90 6.58 -6.06
CA MET A 9 10.32 6.10 -7.39
C MET A 9 11.84 6.14 -7.59
N ALA A 10 12.53 7.10 -6.98
CA ALA A 10 13.98 7.25 -7.07
C ALA A 10 14.77 6.30 -6.16
N GLN A 11 14.11 5.53 -5.29
CA GLN A 11 14.81 4.67 -4.34
C GLN A 11 15.23 3.34 -4.97
N THR A 12 16.41 2.88 -4.60
CA THR A 12 16.97 1.56 -4.95
C THR A 12 16.85 0.56 -3.81
N ASN A 13 16.44 1.01 -2.63
CA ASN A 13 16.28 0.19 -1.43
C ASN A 13 14.80 0.07 -1.07
N LEU A 14 14.35 -1.17 -0.85
CA LEU A 14 12.97 -1.53 -0.59
C LEU A 14 12.38 -0.80 0.63
N ARG A 15 13.11 -0.75 1.74
CA ARG A 15 12.66 -0.06 2.97
C ARG A 15 12.48 1.44 2.74
N ARG A 16 13.45 2.07 2.06
CA ARG A 16 13.37 3.50 1.77
C ARG A 16 12.22 3.83 0.84
N MET A 17 12.01 2.99 -0.18
CA MET A 17 10.87 3.16 -1.09
C MET A 17 9.54 3.10 -0.32
N LEU A 18 9.34 2.11 0.55
CA LEU A 18 8.14 1.99 1.38
C LEU A 18 7.98 3.20 2.34
N ALA A 19 9.07 3.70 2.91
CA ALA A 19 9.01 4.89 3.76
C ALA A 19 8.58 6.15 3.00
N PHE A 20 9.10 6.39 1.80
CA PHE A 20 8.67 7.53 0.97
C PHE A 20 7.26 7.35 0.41
N SER A 21 6.86 6.12 0.08
CA SER A 21 5.48 5.78 -0.25
C SER A 21 4.52 6.14 0.89
N SER A 22 4.91 5.91 2.13
CA SER A 22 4.13 6.30 3.31
C SER A 22 3.83 7.80 3.37
N ILE A 23 4.81 8.65 3.02
CA ILE A 23 4.61 10.11 2.93
C ILE A 23 3.56 10.45 1.88
N SER A 24 3.55 9.74 0.75
CA SER A 24 2.56 9.94 -0.31
C SER A 24 1.15 9.59 0.17
N HIS A 25 0.96 8.44 0.82
CA HIS A 25 -0.36 8.01 1.33
C HIS A 25 -0.90 8.95 2.43
N VAL A 26 -0.04 9.42 3.35
CA VAL A 26 -0.43 10.44 4.34
C VAL A 26 -0.84 11.74 3.64
N GLY A 27 -0.15 12.14 2.57
CA GLY A 27 -0.54 13.28 1.76
C GLY A 27 -1.92 13.12 1.12
N LEU A 28 -2.31 11.89 0.74
CA LEU A 28 -3.65 11.60 0.22
C LEU A 28 -4.71 11.71 1.32
N VAL A 29 -4.43 11.23 2.52
CA VAL A 29 -5.31 11.41 3.70
C VAL A 29 -5.58 12.89 3.96
N LEU A 30 -4.53 13.72 3.98
CA LEU A 30 -4.67 15.16 4.21
C LEU A 30 -5.53 15.84 3.13
N LEU A 31 -5.41 15.42 1.87
CA LEU A 31 -6.28 15.92 0.80
C LEU A 31 -7.74 15.52 1.00
N GLY A 32 -8.01 14.29 1.45
CA GLY A 32 -9.35 13.83 1.78
C GLY A 32 -10.00 14.65 2.88
N ILE A 33 -9.24 14.98 3.94
CA ILE A 33 -9.70 15.85 5.02
C ILE A 33 -9.93 17.27 4.50
N ALA A 34 -9.01 17.80 3.69
CA ALA A 34 -9.09 19.17 3.15
C ALA A 34 -10.22 19.38 2.13
N ALA A 35 -10.82 18.31 1.63
CA ALA A 35 -12.03 18.42 0.78
C ALA A 35 -13.27 18.85 1.55
N PHE A 36 -13.29 18.78 2.89
CA PHE A 36 -14.40 19.14 3.78
C PHE A 36 -15.75 18.54 3.35
N THR A 37 -15.73 17.30 2.85
CA THR A 37 -16.93 16.55 2.46
C THR A 37 -17.02 15.27 3.27
N GLN A 38 -18.23 14.72 3.41
CA GLN A 38 -18.43 13.44 4.10
C GLN A 38 -17.62 12.32 3.45
N GLN A 39 -17.66 12.23 2.12
CA GLN A 39 -16.90 11.22 1.37
C GLN A 39 -15.39 11.37 1.54
N GLY A 40 -14.89 12.61 1.55
CA GLY A 40 -13.47 12.89 1.78
C GLY A 40 -12.99 12.45 3.16
N LEU A 41 -13.80 12.72 4.19
CA LEU A 41 -13.50 12.27 5.57
C LEU A 41 -13.60 10.75 5.72
N GLN A 42 -14.65 10.13 5.18
CA GLN A 42 -14.79 8.68 5.18
C GLN A 42 -13.62 8.01 4.48
N GLY A 43 -13.25 8.51 3.29
CA GLY A 43 -12.08 8.02 2.56
C GLY A 43 -10.78 8.22 3.32
N ALA A 44 -10.59 9.36 3.97
CA ALA A 44 -9.39 9.65 4.77
C ALA A 44 -9.24 8.70 5.97
N ILE A 45 -10.31 8.46 6.73
CA ILE A 45 -10.30 7.51 7.86
C ILE A 45 -10.06 6.08 7.35
N PHE A 46 -10.76 5.69 6.28
CA PHE A 46 -10.57 4.38 5.67
C PHE A 46 -9.13 4.21 5.18
N GLN A 47 -8.54 5.24 4.57
CA GLN A 47 -7.15 5.21 4.11
C GLN A 47 -6.14 5.08 5.26
N LEU A 48 -6.40 5.69 6.42
CA LEU A 48 -5.57 5.48 7.60
C LEU A 48 -5.59 4.02 8.08
N LEU A 49 -6.78 3.40 8.13
CA LEU A 49 -6.93 1.99 8.51
C LEU A 49 -6.25 1.07 7.49
N ASN A 50 -6.49 1.30 6.20
CA ASN A 50 -5.82 0.58 5.11
C ASN A 50 -4.30 0.71 5.22
N PHE A 51 -3.80 1.94 5.41
CA PHE A 51 -2.38 2.23 5.52
C PHE A 51 -1.71 1.48 6.67
N VAL A 52 -2.34 1.42 7.85
CA VAL A 52 -1.80 0.66 9.00
C VAL A 52 -1.64 -0.81 8.64
N VAL A 53 -2.65 -1.44 8.04
CA VAL A 53 -2.62 -2.87 7.71
C VAL A 53 -1.62 -3.16 6.60
N VAL A 54 -1.71 -2.44 5.49
CA VAL A 54 -0.87 -2.67 4.29
C VAL A 54 0.59 -2.34 4.55
N SER A 55 0.86 -1.19 5.19
CA SER A 55 2.23 -0.77 5.48
C SER A 55 2.90 -1.73 6.48
N SER A 56 2.21 -2.12 7.55
CA SER A 56 2.73 -3.09 8.51
C SER A 56 3.06 -4.42 7.84
N GLY A 57 2.17 -4.93 6.97
CA GLY A 57 2.40 -6.15 6.22
C GLY A 57 3.61 -6.06 5.28
N LEU A 58 3.74 -4.97 4.51
CA LEU A 58 4.88 -4.74 3.61
C LEU A 58 6.20 -4.61 4.38
N PHE A 59 6.22 -3.88 5.51
CA PHE A 59 7.42 -3.76 6.33
C PHE A 59 7.78 -5.08 7.01
N LEU A 60 6.79 -5.87 7.47
CA LEU A 60 7.02 -7.22 7.99
C LEU A 60 7.68 -8.11 6.95
N LEU A 61 7.12 -8.21 5.74
CA LEU A 61 7.69 -9.01 4.64
C LEU A 61 9.09 -8.52 4.25
N THR A 62 9.31 -7.20 4.23
CA THR A 62 10.64 -6.62 3.97
C THR A 62 11.63 -6.96 5.09
N GLY A 63 11.16 -7.03 6.34
CA GLY A 63 11.95 -7.48 7.48
C GLY A 63 12.36 -8.95 7.35
N LEU A 64 11.42 -9.81 6.96
CA LEU A 64 11.67 -11.23 6.70
C LEU A 64 12.67 -11.44 5.55
N LEU A 65 12.55 -10.67 4.46
CA LEU A 65 13.53 -10.65 3.37
C LEU A 65 14.92 -10.29 3.88
N HIS A 66 15.00 -9.21 4.66
CA HIS A 66 16.28 -8.78 5.21
C HIS A 66 16.90 -9.83 6.14
N HIS A 67 16.11 -10.48 6.96
CA HIS A 67 16.59 -11.53 7.86
C HIS A 67 17.18 -12.72 7.09
N ARG A 68 16.59 -13.08 5.94
CA ARG A 68 17.03 -14.22 5.12
C ARG A 68 18.18 -13.89 4.18
N LEU A 69 18.18 -12.70 3.59
CA LEU A 69 19.11 -12.33 2.51
C LEU A 69 20.17 -11.30 2.93
N GLY A 70 20.07 -10.74 4.14
CA GLY A 70 21.00 -9.72 4.67
C GLY A 70 20.90 -8.35 3.99
N SER A 71 20.06 -8.18 2.96
CA SER A 71 19.91 -6.94 2.20
C SER A 71 18.46 -6.65 1.85
N THR A 72 18.16 -5.36 1.63
CA THR A 72 16.89 -4.87 1.07
C THR A 72 17.10 -4.06 -0.21
N ASP A 73 18.29 -4.11 -0.78
CA ASP A 73 18.60 -3.45 -2.06
C ASP A 73 18.01 -4.23 -3.22
N ILE A 74 17.28 -3.55 -4.10
CA ILE A 74 16.52 -4.16 -5.20
C ILE A 74 17.40 -5.02 -6.10
N ILE A 75 18.64 -4.58 -6.33
CA ILE A 75 19.60 -5.31 -7.20
C ILE A 75 19.99 -6.65 -6.58
N SER A 76 20.13 -6.70 -5.24
CA SER A 76 20.51 -7.93 -4.53
C SER A 76 19.36 -8.92 -4.36
N LEU A 77 18.10 -8.48 -4.56
CA LEU A 77 16.89 -9.29 -4.35
C LEU A 77 16.42 -10.01 -5.62
N GLY A 78 17.01 -9.77 -6.79
CA GLY A 78 16.54 -10.30 -8.07
C GLY A 78 16.28 -11.80 -8.06
N GLY A 79 15.08 -12.22 -8.52
CA GLY A 79 14.70 -13.63 -8.61
C GLY A 79 14.15 -14.25 -7.33
N THR A 80 13.88 -13.48 -6.28
CA THR A 80 13.37 -13.97 -4.98
C THR A 80 12.10 -14.82 -5.10
N ALA A 81 11.21 -14.55 -6.07
CA ALA A 81 9.97 -15.33 -6.25
C ALA A 81 10.20 -16.80 -6.58
N ARG A 82 11.38 -17.20 -7.02
CA ARG A 82 11.68 -18.62 -7.32
C ARG A 82 11.90 -19.46 -6.08
N SER A 83 12.55 -18.91 -5.07
CA SER A 83 12.84 -19.60 -3.80
C SER A 83 11.79 -19.32 -2.74
N MET A 84 11.20 -18.10 -2.74
CA MET A 84 10.21 -17.66 -1.77
C MET A 84 8.89 -17.23 -2.44
N PRO A 85 8.15 -18.18 -3.09
CA PRO A 85 6.93 -17.85 -3.83
C PRO A 85 5.80 -17.31 -2.94
N LEU A 86 5.61 -17.85 -1.73
CA LEU A 86 4.57 -17.39 -0.81
C LEU A 86 4.85 -15.94 -0.34
N LEU A 87 6.08 -15.66 0.08
CA LEU A 87 6.50 -14.32 0.48
C LEU A 87 6.27 -13.32 -0.65
N SER A 88 6.65 -13.71 -1.88
CA SER A 88 6.49 -12.87 -3.06
C SER A 88 5.02 -12.64 -3.42
N ALA A 89 4.16 -13.64 -3.28
CA ALA A 89 2.72 -13.53 -3.54
C ALA A 89 2.05 -12.58 -2.53
N PHE A 90 2.36 -12.71 -1.25
CA PHE A 90 1.83 -11.78 -0.23
C PHE A 90 2.37 -10.36 -0.41
N PHE A 91 3.64 -10.22 -0.76
CA PHE A 91 4.20 -8.90 -1.07
C PHE A 91 3.48 -8.23 -2.25
N LEU A 92 3.16 -9.01 -3.29
CA LEU A 92 2.37 -8.52 -4.42
C LEU A 92 0.96 -8.14 -3.99
N LEU A 93 0.26 -8.99 -3.22
CA LEU A 93 -1.09 -8.71 -2.72
C LEU A 93 -1.14 -7.40 -1.93
N PHE A 94 -0.20 -7.20 -1.00
CA PHE A 94 -0.14 -5.97 -0.21
C PHE A 94 0.23 -4.75 -1.06
N GLY A 95 1.07 -4.93 -2.07
CA GLY A 95 1.37 -3.89 -3.02
C GLY A 95 0.17 -3.53 -3.91
N LEU A 96 -0.62 -4.50 -4.33
CA LEU A 96 -1.88 -4.24 -5.04
C LEU A 96 -2.86 -3.44 -4.16
N ALA A 97 -2.90 -3.72 -2.85
CA ALA A 97 -3.67 -2.95 -1.90
C ALA A 97 -3.13 -1.52 -1.71
N ALA A 98 -1.80 -1.36 -1.71
CA ALA A 98 -1.16 -0.03 -1.67
C ALA A 98 -1.39 0.80 -2.95
N MET A 99 -1.67 0.14 -4.09
CA MET A 99 -2.00 0.79 -5.36
C MET A 99 -3.49 1.05 -5.54
N GLY A 100 -4.33 0.72 -4.56
CA GLY A 100 -5.77 0.88 -4.66
C GLY A 100 -6.43 0.04 -5.76
N ILE A 101 -5.97 -1.20 -5.97
CA ILE A 101 -6.59 -2.10 -6.98
C ILE A 101 -7.94 -2.60 -6.48
N PRO A 102 -9.01 -2.63 -7.34
CA PRO A 102 -10.31 -3.17 -6.98
C PRO A 102 -10.24 -4.57 -6.36
N GLY A 103 -11.01 -4.79 -5.28
CA GLY A 103 -10.99 -6.02 -4.50
C GLY A 103 -10.05 -5.97 -3.28
N THR A 104 -9.25 -4.91 -3.14
CA THR A 104 -8.41 -4.66 -1.96
C THR A 104 -8.90 -3.45 -1.17
N SER A 105 -8.51 -3.36 0.10
CA SER A 105 -8.91 -2.28 1.01
C SER A 105 -8.46 -0.87 0.58
N GLY A 106 -7.44 -0.77 -0.27
CA GLY A 106 -6.97 0.51 -0.80
C GLY A 106 -7.96 1.16 -1.76
N PHE A 107 -8.67 0.35 -2.56
CA PHE A 107 -9.58 0.87 -3.59
C PHE A 107 -10.71 1.75 -3.04
N PRO A 108 -11.56 1.30 -2.09
CA PRO A 108 -12.64 2.14 -1.57
C PRO A 108 -12.11 3.40 -0.88
N ALA A 109 -10.97 3.32 -0.20
CA ALA A 109 -10.36 4.45 0.47
C ALA A 109 -9.90 5.53 -0.52
N GLU A 110 -9.09 5.15 -1.50
CA GLU A 110 -8.56 6.08 -2.51
C GLU A 110 -9.66 6.62 -3.43
N PHE A 111 -10.62 5.77 -3.80
CA PHE A 111 -11.76 6.19 -4.64
C PHE A 111 -12.59 7.28 -3.97
N LEU A 112 -12.93 7.14 -2.68
CA LEU A 112 -13.69 8.14 -1.94
C LEU A 112 -12.93 9.47 -1.84
N ILE A 113 -11.62 9.43 -1.56
CA ILE A 113 -10.78 10.63 -1.49
C ILE A 113 -10.70 11.31 -2.86
N LEU A 114 -10.38 10.55 -3.91
CA LEU A 114 -10.27 11.10 -5.27
C LEU A 114 -11.59 11.71 -5.73
N TYR A 115 -12.71 11.03 -5.50
CA TYR A 115 -14.04 11.55 -5.82
C TYR A 115 -14.30 12.88 -5.11
N ALA A 116 -14.08 12.93 -3.79
CA ALA A 116 -14.28 14.14 -2.99
C ALA A 116 -13.38 15.29 -3.45
N VAL A 117 -12.10 15.04 -3.68
CA VAL A 117 -11.14 16.09 -4.06
C VAL A 117 -11.37 16.57 -5.51
N ILE A 118 -11.71 15.67 -6.44
CA ILE A 118 -12.01 16.07 -7.83
C ILE A 118 -13.26 16.97 -7.90
N THR A 119 -14.29 16.66 -7.12
CA THR A 119 -15.54 17.41 -7.11
C THR A 119 -15.42 18.77 -6.42
N THR A 120 -14.54 18.92 -5.43
CA THR A 120 -14.33 20.19 -4.71
C THR A 120 -13.19 21.02 -5.32
N HIS A 121 -12.09 20.39 -5.70
CA HIS A 121 -10.87 21.02 -6.21
C HIS A 121 -10.27 20.20 -7.35
N THR A 122 -10.82 20.29 -8.56
CA THR A 122 -10.48 19.49 -9.73
C THR A 122 -8.96 19.42 -9.99
N GLY A 123 -8.24 20.54 -9.87
CA GLY A 123 -6.78 20.59 -10.07
C GLY A 123 -6.01 19.73 -9.05
N ALA A 124 -6.39 19.80 -7.76
CA ALA A 124 -5.79 18.98 -6.72
C ALA A 124 -6.14 17.49 -6.89
N GLY A 125 -7.37 17.21 -7.31
CA GLY A 125 -7.84 15.85 -7.60
C GLY A 125 -7.08 15.19 -8.77
N LEU A 126 -6.84 15.95 -9.84
CA LEU A 126 -6.03 15.46 -10.98
C LEU A 126 -4.56 15.21 -10.57
N ALA A 127 -3.99 16.08 -9.74
CA ALA A 127 -2.64 15.86 -9.18
C ALA A 127 -2.58 14.62 -8.27
N ALA A 128 -3.63 14.39 -7.48
CA ALA A 128 -3.75 13.18 -6.66
C ALA A 128 -3.86 11.92 -7.52
N LEU A 129 -4.69 11.93 -8.56
CA LEU A 129 -4.83 10.83 -9.51
C LEU A 129 -3.51 10.51 -10.22
N ALA A 130 -2.79 11.53 -10.69
CA ALA A 130 -1.45 11.35 -11.28
C ALA A 130 -0.49 10.69 -10.29
N THR A 131 -0.58 11.02 -9.00
CA THR A 131 0.28 10.42 -7.97
C THR A 131 -0.04 8.94 -7.73
N VAL A 132 -1.31 8.55 -7.75
CA VAL A 132 -1.72 7.14 -7.66
C VAL A 132 -1.14 6.35 -8.83
N ILE A 133 -1.20 6.89 -10.06
CA ILE A 133 -0.61 6.26 -11.25
C ILE A 133 0.91 6.10 -11.09
N VAL A 134 1.61 7.12 -10.62
CA VAL A 134 3.06 7.05 -10.32
C VAL A 134 3.32 5.99 -9.25
N GLY A 135 2.46 5.89 -8.23
CA GLY A 135 2.50 4.87 -7.18
C GLY A 135 2.49 3.45 -7.75
N ALA A 136 1.54 3.17 -8.62
CA ALA A 136 1.44 1.89 -9.31
C ALA A 136 2.68 1.60 -10.17
N ALA A 137 3.16 2.59 -10.92
CA ALA A 137 4.31 2.44 -11.80
C ALA A 137 5.60 2.08 -11.03
N TYR A 138 5.92 2.79 -9.94
CA TYR A 138 7.15 2.47 -9.20
C TYR A 138 7.03 1.14 -8.46
N PHE A 139 5.85 0.79 -7.91
CA PHE A 139 5.68 -0.47 -7.21
C PHE A 139 5.83 -1.67 -8.16
N ILE A 140 5.18 -1.65 -9.32
CA ILE A 140 5.29 -2.71 -10.33
C ILE A 140 6.74 -2.83 -10.83
N THR A 141 7.41 -1.70 -11.06
CA THR A 141 8.81 -1.70 -11.51
C THR A 141 9.72 -2.31 -10.45
N LEU A 142 9.52 -1.95 -9.18
CA LEU A 142 10.26 -2.52 -8.06
C LEU A 142 9.99 -4.02 -7.93
N TYR A 143 8.72 -4.43 -7.93
CA TYR A 143 8.35 -5.84 -7.81
C TYR A 143 9.01 -6.69 -8.91
N ARG A 144 8.97 -6.22 -10.15
CA ARG A 144 9.64 -6.89 -11.27
C ARG A 144 11.14 -7.05 -11.05
N ARG A 145 11.81 -6.02 -10.53
CA ARG A 145 13.27 -6.02 -10.33
C ARG A 145 13.69 -6.86 -9.12
N ALA A 146 12.94 -6.79 -8.03
CA ALA A 146 13.30 -7.46 -6.79
C ALA A 146 12.86 -8.94 -6.75
N PHE A 147 11.68 -9.24 -7.29
CA PHE A 147 11.08 -10.57 -7.12
C PHE A 147 11.15 -11.44 -8.38
N LEU A 148 11.07 -10.83 -9.56
CA LEU A 148 11.08 -11.57 -10.83
C LEU A 148 12.49 -11.55 -11.46
N GLY A 149 12.70 -12.47 -12.42
CA GLY A 149 13.97 -12.58 -13.13
C GLY A 149 14.86 -13.72 -12.63
N PRO A 150 16.15 -13.73 -13.03
CA PRO A 150 17.12 -14.70 -12.54
C PRO A 150 17.54 -14.38 -11.10
N ALA A 151 17.87 -15.42 -10.33
CA ALA A 151 18.42 -15.22 -8.99
C ALA A 151 19.75 -14.48 -9.05
N SER A 152 19.88 -13.41 -8.30
CA SER A 152 21.07 -12.55 -8.29
C SER A 152 22.22 -13.13 -7.43
N SER A 153 21.93 -14.08 -6.53
CA SER A 153 22.93 -14.68 -5.64
C SER A 153 22.56 -16.11 -5.24
N SER A 154 23.56 -16.90 -4.79
CA SER A 154 23.35 -18.22 -4.22
C SER A 154 22.56 -18.19 -2.90
N ALA A 155 22.62 -17.12 -2.14
CA ALA A 155 21.83 -16.93 -0.93
C ALA A 155 20.32 -16.95 -1.22
N ILE A 156 19.88 -16.41 -2.36
CA ILE A 156 18.48 -16.44 -2.77
C ILE A 156 18.04 -17.88 -3.06
N THR A 157 18.84 -18.66 -3.76
CA THR A 157 18.46 -20.03 -4.14
C THR A 157 18.36 -20.98 -2.96
N GLN A 158 19.01 -20.65 -1.83
CA GLN A 158 19.04 -21.45 -0.60
C GLN A 158 18.08 -20.91 0.47
N ALA A 159 17.44 -19.76 0.24
CA ALA A 159 16.56 -19.14 1.22
C ALA A 159 15.23 -19.90 1.33
N ASP A 160 14.82 -20.19 2.58
CA ASP A 160 13.53 -20.78 2.90
C ASP A 160 12.38 -19.77 2.74
N ASP A 161 11.21 -20.25 2.29
CA ASP A 161 10.00 -19.44 2.20
C ASP A 161 9.38 -19.20 3.60
N LEU A 162 8.20 -18.61 3.65
CA LEU A 162 7.49 -18.28 4.89
C LEU A 162 7.28 -19.52 5.77
N GLN A 163 7.71 -19.43 7.01
CA GLN A 163 7.43 -20.45 8.03
C GLN A 163 5.95 -20.38 8.47
N THR A 164 5.42 -21.45 9.05
CA THR A 164 4.00 -21.54 9.47
C THR A 164 3.57 -20.36 10.36
N ARG A 165 4.41 -19.93 11.30
CA ARG A 165 4.12 -18.76 12.15
C ARG A 165 4.03 -17.47 11.38
N GLU A 166 4.96 -17.26 10.45
CA GLU A 166 5.00 -16.06 9.60
C GLU A 166 3.81 -16.04 8.66
N LEU A 167 3.50 -17.20 8.05
CA LEU A 167 2.34 -17.37 7.18
C LEU A 167 1.03 -17.04 7.89
N PHE A 168 0.87 -17.44 9.16
CA PHE A 168 -0.31 -17.11 9.94
C PHE A 168 -0.48 -15.60 10.14
N ILE A 169 0.61 -14.90 10.52
CA ILE A 169 0.57 -13.45 10.73
C ILE A 169 0.28 -12.71 9.42
N VAL A 170 1.02 -13.05 8.36
CA VAL A 170 0.85 -12.42 7.04
C VAL A 170 -0.53 -12.74 6.46
N GLY A 171 -1.03 -13.96 6.67
CA GLY A 171 -2.37 -14.38 6.27
C GLY A 171 -3.48 -13.57 6.95
N LEU A 172 -3.31 -13.24 8.24
CA LEU A 172 -4.25 -12.37 8.95
C LEU A 172 -4.35 -10.97 8.30
N PHE A 173 -3.19 -10.35 7.97
CA PHE A 173 -3.19 -9.07 7.25
C PHE A 173 -3.85 -9.19 5.87
N ALA A 174 -3.59 -10.27 5.14
CA ALA A 174 -4.18 -10.51 3.83
C ALA A 174 -5.72 -10.63 3.92
N ILE A 175 -6.23 -11.37 4.92
CA ILE A 175 -7.67 -11.48 5.17
C ILE A 175 -8.28 -10.10 5.46
N LEU A 176 -7.67 -9.29 6.31
CA LEU A 176 -8.15 -7.94 6.62
C LEU A 176 -8.22 -7.07 5.36
N ILE A 177 -7.20 -7.12 4.50
CA ILE A 177 -7.15 -6.37 3.23
C ILE A 177 -8.29 -6.80 2.31
N LEU A 178 -8.50 -8.11 2.14
CA LEU A 178 -9.52 -8.63 1.23
C LEU A 178 -10.94 -8.40 1.77
N VAL A 179 -11.16 -8.62 3.07
CA VAL A 179 -12.49 -8.39 3.69
C VAL A 179 -12.87 -6.92 3.59
N ALA A 180 -11.97 -6.00 3.97
CA ALA A 180 -12.25 -4.57 3.90
C ALA A 180 -12.37 -4.07 2.44
N GLY A 181 -11.70 -4.72 1.47
CA GLY A 181 -11.80 -4.38 0.06
C GLY A 181 -13.07 -4.90 -0.62
N LEU A 182 -13.47 -6.14 -0.33
CA LEU A 182 -14.65 -6.76 -0.93
C LEU A 182 -15.95 -6.34 -0.24
N TYR A 183 -15.89 -6.03 1.05
CA TYR A 183 -17.04 -5.58 1.84
C TYR A 183 -16.72 -4.29 2.61
N PRO A 184 -16.50 -3.16 1.90
CA PRO A 184 -16.13 -1.88 2.51
C PRO A 184 -17.21 -1.32 3.43
N ALA A 185 -18.46 -1.72 3.26
CA ALA A 185 -19.57 -1.31 4.11
C ALA A 185 -19.33 -1.64 5.60
N SER A 186 -18.60 -2.71 5.91
CA SER A 186 -18.25 -3.07 7.29
C SER A 186 -17.47 -1.98 8.01
N VAL A 187 -16.60 -1.28 7.31
CA VAL A 187 -15.80 -0.17 7.83
C VAL A 187 -16.58 1.15 7.72
N LEU A 188 -17.20 1.41 6.57
CA LEU A 188 -17.89 2.67 6.30
C LEU A 188 -19.07 2.90 7.25
N ASN A 189 -19.86 1.88 7.57
CA ASN A 189 -20.99 2.00 8.51
C ASN A 189 -20.54 2.39 9.92
N VAL A 190 -19.36 1.96 10.35
CA VAL A 190 -18.83 2.30 11.69
C VAL A 190 -18.43 3.77 11.76
N ILE A 191 -17.87 4.33 10.68
CA ILE A 191 -17.37 5.70 10.66
C ILE A 191 -18.41 6.72 10.22
N ASP A 192 -19.52 6.28 9.62
CA ASP A 192 -20.53 7.15 9.02
C ASP A 192 -21.14 8.15 10.03
N ALA A 193 -21.62 7.67 11.17
CA ALA A 193 -22.20 8.51 12.20
C ALA A 193 -21.23 9.59 12.73
N SER A 194 -19.96 9.22 12.87
CA SER A 194 -18.92 10.17 13.34
C SER A 194 -18.60 11.23 12.30
N THR A 195 -18.51 10.85 11.02
CA THR A 195 -18.21 11.77 9.91
C THR A 195 -19.36 12.73 9.65
N GLN A 196 -20.63 12.26 9.71
CA GLN A 196 -21.81 13.12 9.62
C GLN A 196 -21.88 14.12 10.77
N GLY A 197 -21.69 13.65 12.02
CA GLY A 197 -21.69 14.50 13.20
C GLY A 197 -20.61 15.59 13.17
N TRP A 198 -19.48 15.35 12.50
CA TRP A 198 -18.41 16.32 12.35
C TRP A 198 -18.74 17.37 11.27
N ILE A 199 -19.22 16.95 10.10
CA ILE A 199 -19.62 17.86 9.00
C ILE A 199 -20.75 18.80 9.42
N ASN A 200 -21.73 18.31 10.18
CA ASN A 200 -22.85 19.12 10.66
C ASN A 200 -22.46 20.23 11.67
N ARG A 201 -21.22 20.22 12.17
CA ARG A 201 -20.67 21.22 13.08
C ARG A 201 -19.79 22.28 12.40
N LEU A 202 -19.44 22.08 11.12
CA LEU A 202 -18.72 23.03 10.29
C LEU A 202 -19.66 23.98 9.56
#